data_91c7c0c0cfc3292d5acc09a8746c9243
#
_entry.id   91c7c0c0cfc3292d5acc09a8746c9243
#
_cell.length_a   1.000
_cell.length_b   1.000
_cell.length_c   1.000
_cell.angle_alpha   90.00
_cell.angle_beta   90.00
_cell.angle_gamma   90.00
#
_symmetry.space_group_name_H-M   'P 1'
#
loop_
_entity.id
_entity.type
_entity.pdbx_description
1 polymer ?
#
loop_
_entity_poly.entity_id
_entity_poly.type
_entity_poly.pdbx_seq_one_letter_code
_entity_poly.pdbx_strand_id
1 'polypeptide(L)'
;MRQHVGISGLGIYLPQNYMTAKEIADATEGNWTEEAINNKLGIDKKTIPGKDDGTQEMGVRAALDAFQNCDIKPEDIDLVICIGEEWKEYPLTTSAIYIQEKIGAYNAWGIDVQQRCCTCVAAMKIAKDMMFADESLKNVLIVGGYRNGDFVDYTDKDMSMMYNLSAGGGALILTKDYGYNEL
;
A
#
# COMPACT_ATOMS: atom_id res chain seq x y z
N MET A 1 -16.10 12.92 -26.49
CA MET A 1 -15.61 11.53 -26.24
C MET A 1 -15.81 11.24 -24.77
N ARG A 2 -16.13 10.01 -24.40
CA ARG A 2 -16.24 9.64 -22.97
C ARG A 2 -14.82 9.58 -22.41
N GLN A 3 -14.54 10.34 -21.35
CA GLN A 3 -13.25 10.27 -20.69
C GLN A 3 -13.11 8.94 -19.95
N HIS A 4 -11.97 8.32 -20.03
CA HIS A 4 -11.66 7.05 -19.38
C HIS A 4 -10.47 7.25 -18.43
N VAL A 5 -10.44 6.50 -17.36
CA VAL A 5 -9.28 6.36 -16.48
C VAL A 5 -9.07 4.88 -16.25
N GLY A 6 -7.88 4.39 -16.53
CA GLY A 6 -7.54 2.98 -16.36
C GLY A 6 -6.27 2.80 -15.54
N ILE A 7 -6.07 1.58 -15.04
CA ILE A 7 -4.86 1.19 -14.33
C ILE A 7 -3.80 0.82 -15.36
N SER A 8 -2.74 1.60 -15.47
CA SER A 8 -1.64 1.41 -16.42
C SER A 8 -0.42 0.71 -15.81
N GLY A 9 -0.26 0.74 -14.49
CA GLY A 9 0.87 0.11 -13.81
C GLY A 9 0.48 -0.40 -12.42
N LEU A 10 1.09 -1.51 -12.02
CA LEU A 10 0.96 -2.12 -10.69
C LEU A 10 2.33 -2.51 -10.18
N GLY A 11 2.58 -2.27 -8.90
CA GLY A 11 3.80 -2.68 -8.24
C GLY A 11 3.57 -3.12 -6.81
N ILE A 12 4.42 -4.01 -6.34
CA ILE A 12 4.37 -4.55 -4.99
C ILE A 12 5.76 -4.58 -4.36
N TYR A 13 5.77 -4.52 -3.04
CA TYR A 13 6.94 -4.85 -2.24
C TYR A 13 6.51 -5.73 -1.06
N LEU A 14 7.19 -6.84 -0.87
CA LEU A 14 7.00 -7.73 0.27
C LEU A 14 8.30 -7.81 1.07
N PRO A 15 8.28 -7.55 2.39
CA PRO A 15 9.40 -7.82 3.26
C PRO A 15 9.91 -9.26 3.15
N GLN A 16 11.21 -9.45 3.37
CA GLN A 16 11.82 -10.78 3.30
C GLN A 16 11.55 -11.64 4.55
N ASN A 17 11.29 -10.98 5.69
CA ASN A 17 10.97 -11.66 6.93
C ASN A 17 9.51 -12.10 6.95
N TYR A 18 9.25 -13.19 7.63
CA TYR A 18 7.88 -13.69 7.83
C TYR A 18 7.71 -14.34 9.19
N MET A 19 6.48 -14.45 9.61
CA MET A 19 6.05 -15.17 10.81
C MET A 19 5.15 -16.32 10.37
N THR A 20 5.49 -17.53 10.77
CA THR A 20 4.74 -18.77 10.42
C THR A 20 3.50 -18.93 11.29
N ALA A 21 2.56 -19.78 10.87
CA ALA A 21 1.39 -20.13 11.68
C ALA A 21 1.78 -20.68 13.07
N LYS A 22 2.87 -21.47 13.13
CA LYS A 22 3.40 -21.97 14.40
C LYS A 22 3.88 -20.84 15.30
N GLU A 23 4.66 -19.89 14.78
CA GLU A 23 5.17 -18.75 15.56
C GLU A 23 4.01 -17.84 16.02
N ILE A 24 2.96 -17.68 15.19
CA ILE A 24 1.74 -16.96 15.60
C ILE A 24 1.07 -17.71 16.75
N ALA A 25 0.90 -19.03 16.64
CA ALA A 25 0.29 -19.85 17.69
C ALA A 25 1.09 -19.80 19.00
N ASP A 26 2.42 -19.91 18.92
CA ASP A 26 3.32 -19.81 20.08
C ASP A 26 3.19 -18.44 20.77
N ALA A 27 3.07 -17.36 19.98
CA ALA A 27 2.87 -16.00 20.50
C ALA A 27 1.53 -15.77 21.20
N THR A 28 0.52 -16.62 20.95
CA THR A 28 -0.79 -16.53 21.64
C THR A 28 -0.80 -17.19 23.00
N GLU A 29 0.33 -17.70 23.49
CA GLU A 29 0.46 -18.37 24.80
C GLU A 29 -0.57 -19.48 25.04
N GLY A 30 -0.89 -20.24 23.97
CA GLY A 30 -1.81 -21.38 24.02
C GLY A 30 -3.29 -21.04 23.79
N ASN A 31 -3.64 -19.80 23.45
CA ASN A 31 -5.00 -19.43 23.09
C ASN A 31 -5.41 -19.97 21.70
N TRP A 32 -4.43 -20.13 20.80
CA TRP A 32 -4.62 -20.68 19.45
C TRP A 32 -3.60 -21.77 19.16
N THR A 33 -4.01 -22.76 18.41
CA THR A 33 -3.12 -23.79 17.88
C THR A 33 -2.69 -23.46 16.45
N GLU A 34 -1.55 -23.98 16.00
CA GLU A 34 -1.10 -23.88 14.62
C GLU A 34 -2.18 -24.34 13.62
N GLU A 35 -2.83 -25.48 13.91
CA GLU A 35 -3.92 -26.01 13.09
C GLU A 35 -5.08 -25.00 12.98
N ALA A 36 -5.42 -24.32 14.09
CA ALA A 36 -6.49 -23.32 14.07
C ALA A 36 -6.11 -22.06 13.28
N ILE A 37 -4.84 -21.61 13.38
CA ILE A 37 -4.32 -20.51 12.56
C ILE A 37 -4.40 -20.86 11.07
N ASN A 38 -3.93 -22.05 10.69
CA ASN A 38 -3.98 -22.51 9.30
C ASN A 38 -5.41 -22.67 8.80
N ASN A 39 -6.28 -23.38 9.53
CA ASN A 39 -7.57 -23.81 8.99
C ASN A 39 -8.69 -22.76 9.15
N LYS A 40 -8.67 -21.94 10.23
CA LYS A 40 -9.70 -20.93 10.48
C LYS A 40 -9.34 -19.56 9.94
N LEU A 41 -8.04 -19.17 10.01
CA LEU A 41 -7.59 -17.88 9.51
C LEU A 41 -6.95 -17.96 8.13
N GLY A 42 -6.64 -19.16 7.64
CA GLY A 42 -6.02 -19.37 6.33
C GLY A 42 -4.58 -18.87 6.24
N ILE A 43 -3.85 -18.80 7.37
CA ILE A 43 -2.51 -18.26 7.44
C ILE A 43 -1.50 -19.39 7.56
N ASP A 44 -0.70 -19.62 6.52
CA ASP A 44 0.49 -20.47 6.62
C ASP A 44 1.69 -19.65 7.12
N LYS A 45 1.86 -18.46 6.58
CA LYS A 45 2.85 -17.46 6.98
C LYS A 45 2.38 -16.06 6.57
N LYS A 46 2.85 -15.05 7.27
CA LYS A 46 2.64 -13.64 6.91
C LYS A 46 3.95 -12.88 6.93
N THR A 47 4.08 -11.85 6.09
CA THR A 47 5.24 -10.97 6.08
C THR A 47 5.27 -10.10 7.33
N ILE A 48 6.47 -9.91 7.89
CA ILE A 48 6.75 -8.96 8.96
C ILE A 48 7.84 -7.99 8.53
N PRO A 49 7.81 -6.72 8.98
CA PRO A 49 8.77 -5.75 8.51
C PRO A 49 10.16 -6.02 9.10
N GLY A 50 11.19 -5.81 8.28
CA GLY A 50 12.57 -5.70 8.74
C GLY A 50 12.88 -4.30 9.25
N LYS A 51 14.15 -4.09 9.61
CA LYS A 51 14.64 -2.82 10.16
C LYS A 51 14.43 -1.64 9.17
N ASP A 52 14.62 -1.92 7.87
CA ASP A 52 14.56 -0.92 6.80
C ASP A 52 13.23 -0.94 6.04
N ASP A 53 12.21 -1.60 6.59
CA ASP A 53 10.88 -1.71 6.00
C ASP A 53 9.90 -0.76 6.69
N GLY A 54 10.21 0.54 6.65
CA GLY A 54 9.26 1.57 7.02
C GLY A 54 8.12 1.68 6.00
N THR A 55 6.98 2.25 6.39
CA THR A 55 5.81 2.34 5.50
C THR A 55 6.10 3.18 4.27
N GLN A 56 6.82 4.30 4.43
CA GLN A 56 7.19 5.16 3.32
C GLN A 56 8.20 4.46 2.40
N GLU A 57 9.21 3.77 2.97
CA GLU A 57 10.21 3.03 2.19
C GLU A 57 9.59 1.84 1.44
N MET A 58 8.66 1.10 2.04
CA MET A 58 7.93 0.05 1.35
C MET A 58 7.08 0.60 0.21
N GLY A 59 6.47 1.78 0.39
CA GLY A 59 5.76 2.51 -0.66
C GLY A 59 6.69 2.89 -1.81
N VAL A 60 7.87 3.45 -1.53
CA VAL A 60 8.90 3.78 -2.54
C VAL A 60 9.26 2.55 -3.36
N ARG A 61 9.56 1.42 -2.70
CA ARG A 61 9.93 0.17 -3.39
C ARG A 61 8.79 -0.38 -4.26
N ALA A 62 7.56 -0.30 -3.78
CA ALA A 62 6.39 -0.69 -4.57
C ALA A 62 6.18 0.23 -5.78
N ALA A 63 6.37 1.55 -5.64
CA ALA A 63 6.29 2.49 -6.76
C ALA A 63 7.36 2.21 -7.81
N LEU A 64 8.60 1.96 -7.39
CA LEU A 64 9.69 1.61 -8.31
C LEU A 64 9.42 0.30 -9.06
N ASP A 65 8.79 -0.69 -8.41
CA ASP A 65 8.33 -1.91 -9.08
C ASP A 65 7.22 -1.61 -10.09
N ALA A 66 6.26 -0.74 -9.77
CA ALA A 66 5.20 -0.34 -10.71
C ALA A 66 5.77 0.28 -11.99
N PHE A 67 6.78 1.14 -11.90
CA PHE A 67 7.44 1.75 -13.06
C PHE A 67 8.21 0.74 -13.92
N GLN A 68 8.65 -0.38 -13.37
CA GLN A 68 9.27 -1.46 -14.15
C GLN A 68 8.25 -2.26 -14.97
N ASN A 69 6.98 -2.19 -14.61
CA ASN A 69 5.89 -2.96 -15.19
C ASN A 69 4.99 -2.13 -16.13
N CYS A 70 5.38 -0.89 -16.48
CA CYS A 70 4.64 -0.02 -17.41
C CYS A 70 5.57 0.95 -18.15
N ASP A 71 5.02 1.67 -19.11
CA ASP A 71 5.76 2.67 -19.91
C ASP A 71 5.78 4.08 -19.27
N ILE A 72 5.05 4.28 -18.15
CA ILE A 72 5.01 5.56 -17.42
C ILE A 72 6.29 5.70 -16.61
N LYS A 73 6.87 6.91 -16.64
CA LYS A 73 8.07 7.24 -15.88
C LYS A 73 7.73 8.12 -14.68
N PRO A 74 8.61 8.19 -13.66
CA PRO A 74 8.38 9.06 -12.49
C PRO A 74 8.08 10.52 -12.86
N GLU A 75 8.78 11.07 -13.85
CA GLU A 75 8.57 12.45 -14.32
C GLU A 75 7.23 12.70 -15.00
N ASP A 76 6.51 11.65 -15.42
CA ASP A 76 5.20 11.72 -16.04
C ASP A 76 4.05 11.74 -15.00
N ILE A 77 4.36 11.56 -13.72
CA ILE A 77 3.37 11.58 -12.64
C ILE A 77 3.02 13.03 -12.28
N ASP A 78 1.72 13.33 -12.26
CA ASP A 78 1.18 14.65 -11.93
C ASP A 78 0.74 14.76 -10.47
N LEU A 79 0.35 13.64 -9.86
CA LEU A 79 -0.13 13.56 -8.48
C LEU A 79 0.31 12.24 -7.82
N VAL A 80 0.81 12.34 -6.60
CA VAL A 80 1.06 11.20 -5.73
C VAL A 80 0.02 11.20 -4.60
N ILE A 81 -0.77 10.14 -4.47
CA ILE A 81 -1.69 9.91 -3.35
C ILE A 81 -1.10 8.81 -2.48
N CYS A 82 -0.63 9.18 -1.30
CA CYS A 82 -0.21 8.19 -0.33
C CYS A 82 -1.41 7.66 0.44
N ILE A 83 -1.52 6.33 0.46
CA ILE A 83 -2.59 5.58 1.12
C ILE A 83 -2.09 4.84 2.37
N GLY A 84 -0.94 5.26 2.91
CA GLY A 84 -0.37 4.68 4.12
C GLY A 84 -1.30 4.78 5.33
N GLU A 85 -0.96 4.04 6.37
CA GLU A 85 -1.76 3.98 7.58
C GLU A 85 -1.10 4.69 8.78
N GLU A 86 -1.39 4.23 10.00
CA GLU A 86 -1.07 4.93 11.25
C GLU A 86 0.43 5.09 11.51
N TRP A 87 1.22 4.06 11.21
CA TRP A 87 2.64 4.10 11.49
C TRP A 87 3.38 4.90 10.41
N LYS A 88 4.21 5.84 10.84
CA LYS A 88 5.07 6.64 9.94
C LYS A 88 6.48 6.70 10.51
N GLU A 89 7.49 6.51 9.67
CA GLU A 89 8.92 6.68 10.03
C GLU A 89 9.21 8.11 10.45
N TYR A 90 8.59 9.05 9.76
CA TYR A 90 8.77 10.48 9.99
C TYR A 90 7.43 11.12 10.38
N PRO A 91 7.11 11.19 11.68
CA PRO A 91 5.94 11.90 12.16
C PRO A 91 5.91 13.35 11.64
N LEU A 92 4.73 13.89 11.42
CA LEU A 92 4.50 15.26 10.95
C LEU A 92 4.92 15.52 9.48
N THR A 93 5.26 14.49 8.71
CA THR A 93 5.50 14.63 7.26
C THR A 93 4.27 14.22 6.45
N THR A 94 4.15 14.78 5.24
CA THR A 94 3.27 14.26 4.20
C THR A 94 4.00 13.13 3.51
N SER A 95 3.53 11.89 3.67
CA SER A 95 4.21 10.70 3.13
C SER A 95 4.26 10.71 1.62
N ALA A 96 3.24 11.25 0.96
CA ALA A 96 3.21 11.40 -0.49
C ALA A 96 4.40 12.25 -1.00
N ILE A 97 4.77 13.33 -0.30
CA ILE A 97 5.91 14.19 -0.69
C ILE A 97 7.25 13.46 -0.49
N TYR A 98 7.37 12.68 0.60
CA TYR A 98 8.55 11.86 0.80
C TYR A 98 8.73 10.85 -0.34
N ILE A 99 7.66 10.11 -0.68
CA ILE A 99 7.68 9.12 -1.75
C ILE A 99 7.96 9.79 -3.10
N GLN A 100 7.29 10.90 -3.39
CA GLN A 100 7.48 11.71 -4.60
C GLN A 100 8.97 12.07 -4.82
N GLU A 101 9.63 12.57 -3.80
CA GLU A 101 11.05 12.92 -3.85
C GLU A 101 11.92 11.69 -4.12
N LYS A 102 11.68 10.59 -3.38
CA LYS A 102 12.46 9.36 -3.48
C LYS A 102 12.38 8.65 -4.81
N ILE A 103 11.23 8.71 -5.47
CA ILE A 103 11.03 8.09 -6.79
C ILE A 103 11.39 9.01 -7.96
N GLY A 104 11.65 10.30 -7.70
CA GLY A 104 11.98 11.28 -8.74
C GLY A 104 10.79 11.89 -9.47
N ALA A 105 9.58 11.84 -8.91
CA ALA A 105 8.36 12.40 -9.49
C ALA A 105 8.27 13.93 -9.24
N TYR A 106 9.26 14.67 -9.68
CA TYR A 106 9.43 16.11 -9.34
C TYR A 106 8.37 17.04 -9.94
N ASN A 107 7.62 16.57 -10.95
CA ASN A 107 6.53 17.33 -11.56
C ASN A 107 5.20 17.16 -10.81
N ALA A 108 5.12 16.17 -9.93
CA ALA A 108 3.91 15.87 -9.18
C ALA A 108 3.73 16.79 -7.97
N TRP A 109 2.51 16.86 -7.47
CA TRP A 109 2.25 17.26 -6.09
C TRP A 109 1.69 16.07 -5.29
N GLY A 110 1.62 16.17 -3.98
CA GLY A 110 1.30 15.00 -3.15
C GLY A 110 0.29 15.28 -2.05
N ILE A 111 -0.59 14.29 -1.79
CA ILE A 111 -1.52 14.27 -0.66
C ILE A 111 -1.52 12.91 0.03
N ASP A 112 -1.78 12.91 1.33
CA ASP A 112 -2.07 11.70 2.09
C ASP A 112 -3.59 11.54 2.23
N VAL A 113 -4.10 10.33 1.95
CA VAL A 113 -5.51 9.96 2.14
C VAL A 113 -5.58 8.77 3.08
N GLN A 114 -6.53 8.79 4.02
CA GLN A 114 -6.65 7.75 5.02
C GLN A 114 -8.10 7.41 5.31
N GLN A 115 -8.46 6.16 5.07
CA GLN A 115 -9.78 5.58 5.35
C GLN A 115 -9.66 4.10 5.76
N ARG A 116 -8.67 3.74 6.54
CA ARG A 116 -8.43 2.37 6.99
C ARG A 116 -8.34 1.39 5.81
N CYS A 117 -8.89 0.20 5.95
CA CYS A 117 -8.84 -0.87 4.94
C CYS A 117 -9.45 -0.49 3.57
N CYS A 118 -10.27 0.56 3.49
CA CYS A 118 -10.89 1.03 2.25
C CYS A 118 -10.11 2.17 1.58
N THR A 119 -8.96 2.58 2.12
CA THR A 119 -8.22 3.76 1.64
C THR A 119 -7.88 3.66 0.15
N CYS A 120 -7.40 2.50 -0.31
CA CYS A 120 -7.04 2.33 -1.72
C CYS A 120 -8.23 2.56 -2.66
N VAL A 121 -9.39 1.96 -2.36
CA VAL A 121 -10.61 2.12 -3.17
C VAL A 121 -11.11 3.56 -3.14
N ALA A 122 -11.07 4.22 -1.97
CA ALA A 122 -11.43 5.62 -1.85
C ALA A 122 -10.47 6.52 -2.65
N ALA A 123 -9.16 6.26 -2.58
CA ALA A 123 -8.14 6.99 -3.33
C ALA A 123 -8.33 6.83 -4.85
N MET A 124 -8.66 5.64 -5.34
CA MET A 124 -8.98 5.42 -6.75
C MET A 124 -10.18 6.27 -7.21
N LYS A 125 -11.24 6.33 -6.39
CA LYS A 125 -12.40 7.19 -6.69
C LYS A 125 -12.04 8.67 -6.67
N ILE A 126 -11.28 9.12 -5.67
CA ILE A 126 -10.82 10.51 -5.55
C ILE A 126 -9.96 10.88 -6.76
N ALA A 127 -8.95 10.06 -7.08
CA ALA A 127 -8.06 10.29 -8.21
C ALA A 127 -8.84 10.38 -9.53
N LYS A 128 -9.75 9.44 -9.79
CA LYS A 128 -10.59 9.44 -10.98
C LYS A 128 -11.40 10.73 -11.12
N ASP A 129 -12.07 11.18 -10.05
CA ASP A 129 -12.86 12.40 -10.07
C ASP A 129 -12.00 13.65 -10.28
N MET A 130 -10.81 13.70 -9.65
CA MET A 130 -9.86 14.79 -9.86
C MET A 130 -9.35 14.82 -11.31
N MET A 131 -9.00 13.66 -11.90
CA MET A 131 -8.56 13.55 -13.29
C MET A 131 -9.66 13.97 -14.27
N PHE A 132 -10.94 13.78 -13.96
CA PHE A 132 -12.05 14.26 -14.79
C PHE A 132 -12.28 15.76 -14.65
N ALA A 133 -12.04 16.32 -13.46
CA ALA A 133 -12.23 17.75 -13.20
C ALA A 133 -11.04 18.59 -13.68
N ASP A 134 -9.85 18.03 -13.75
CA ASP A 134 -8.62 18.71 -14.14
C ASP A 134 -7.94 18.00 -15.33
N GLU A 135 -7.88 18.68 -16.46
CA GLU A 135 -7.28 18.13 -17.69
C GLU A 135 -5.76 18.03 -17.62
N SER A 136 -5.11 18.71 -16.69
CA SER A 136 -3.66 18.62 -16.50
C SER A 136 -3.24 17.33 -15.79
N LEU A 137 -4.13 16.72 -15.02
CA LEU A 137 -3.87 15.44 -14.36
C LEU A 137 -4.05 14.26 -15.33
N LYS A 138 -2.96 13.73 -15.82
CA LYS A 138 -2.92 12.60 -16.75
C LYS A 138 -2.54 11.30 -16.08
N ASN A 139 -1.56 11.34 -15.17
CA ASN A 139 -1.05 10.16 -14.47
C ASN A 139 -1.04 10.41 -12.97
N VAL A 140 -1.72 9.54 -12.22
CA VAL A 140 -1.79 9.59 -10.76
C VAL A 140 -1.21 8.31 -10.18
N LEU A 141 -0.21 8.45 -9.31
CA LEU A 141 0.33 7.34 -8.53
C LEU A 141 -0.42 7.25 -7.19
N ILE A 142 -1.04 6.11 -6.93
CA ILE A 142 -1.58 5.75 -5.61
C ILE A 142 -0.65 4.72 -5.00
N VAL A 143 -0.10 5.03 -3.82
CA VAL A 143 1.00 4.24 -3.25
C VAL A 143 0.95 4.25 -1.73
N GLY A 144 1.38 3.16 -1.11
CA GLY A 144 1.55 3.12 0.34
C GLY A 144 2.21 1.84 0.80
N GLY A 145 2.77 1.90 2.00
CA GLY A 145 3.27 0.77 2.72
C GLY A 145 2.54 0.61 4.05
N TYR A 146 2.44 -0.60 4.51
CA TYR A 146 1.71 -0.97 5.71
C TYR A 146 2.57 -1.88 6.59
N ARG A 147 2.53 -1.65 7.88
CA ARG A 147 3.12 -2.55 8.89
C ARG A 147 2.20 -2.74 10.10
N ASN A 148 0.92 -2.90 9.81
CA ASN A 148 -0.12 -2.98 10.82
C ASN A 148 0.00 -4.21 11.74
N GLY A 149 0.76 -5.22 11.33
CA GLY A 149 1.12 -6.34 12.19
C GLY A 149 1.84 -5.95 13.48
N ASP A 150 2.51 -4.77 13.50
CA ASP A 150 3.20 -4.25 14.69
C ASP A 150 2.24 -3.86 15.83
N PHE A 151 0.96 -3.64 15.53
CA PHE A 151 -0.06 -3.28 16.52
C PHE A 151 -0.79 -4.49 17.10
N VAL A 152 -0.47 -5.70 16.65
CA VAL A 152 -1.16 -6.92 17.08
C VAL A 152 -0.59 -7.40 18.43
N ASP A 153 -1.40 -7.40 19.46
CA ASP A 153 -1.13 -8.13 20.69
C ASP A 153 -1.69 -9.56 20.57
N TYR A 154 -0.79 -10.53 20.38
CA TYR A 154 -1.18 -11.93 20.22
C TYR A 154 -1.72 -12.58 21.50
N THR A 155 -1.45 -11.99 22.66
CA THR A 155 -1.95 -12.48 23.95
C THR A 155 -3.39 -12.04 24.22
N ASP A 156 -3.84 -10.97 23.55
CA ASP A 156 -5.22 -10.49 23.61
C ASP A 156 -6.11 -11.34 22.72
N LYS A 157 -7.06 -12.07 23.33
CA LYS A 157 -8.01 -12.96 22.60
C LYS A 157 -8.95 -12.20 21.68
N ASP A 158 -9.28 -10.96 22.00
CA ASP A 158 -10.19 -10.14 21.21
C ASP A 158 -9.53 -9.62 19.93
N MET A 159 -8.19 -9.65 19.85
CA MET A 159 -7.43 -9.27 18.66
C MET A 159 -7.23 -10.41 17.66
N SER A 160 -7.80 -11.60 17.89
CA SER A 160 -7.56 -12.78 17.05
C SER A 160 -7.91 -12.57 15.56
N MET A 161 -8.93 -11.77 15.25
CA MET A 161 -9.29 -11.42 13.87
C MET A 161 -8.25 -10.51 13.18
N MET A 162 -7.29 -9.96 13.94
CA MET A 162 -6.21 -9.10 13.41
C MET A 162 -4.89 -9.86 13.20
N TYR A 163 -4.83 -11.16 13.50
CA TYR A 163 -3.59 -11.94 13.35
C TYR A 163 -3.10 -12.02 11.90
N ASN A 164 -3.98 -11.76 10.91
CA ASN A 164 -3.64 -11.65 9.50
C ASN A 164 -2.99 -10.32 9.10
N LEU A 165 -2.99 -9.30 9.97
CA LEU A 165 -2.28 -8.05 9.69
C LEU A 165 -0.78 -8.31 9.56
N SER A 166 -0.21 -7.79 8.50
CA SER A 166 1.18 -8.06 8.08
C SER A 166 1.89 -6.77 7.68
N ALA A 167 2.93 -6.88 6.87
CA ALA A 167 3.64 -5.75 6.28
C ALA A 167 3.80 -5.93 4.78
N GLY A 168 3.81 -4.82 4.05
CA GLY A 168 4.03 -4.79 2.61
C GLY A 168 3.82 -3.41 2.02
N GLY A 169 4.21 -3.23 0.77
CA GLY A 169 3.96 -2.03 -0.03
C GLY A 169 3.16 -2.36 -1.29
N GLY A 170 2.31 -1.43 -1.70
CA GLY A 170 1.55 -1.51 -2.94
C GLY A 170 1.54 -0.17 -3.67
N ALA A 171 1.55 -0.23 -4.99
CA ALA A 171 1.44 0.94 -5.86
C ALA A 171 0.59 0.62 -7.08
N LEU A 172 -0.20 1.59 -7.52
CA LEU A 172 -0.90 1.54 -8.79
C LEU A 172 -0.85 2.90 -9.47
N ILE A 173 -0.74 2.90 -10.80
CA ILE A 173 -0.71 4.09 -11.63
C ILE A 173 -2.03 4.15 -12.39
N LEU A 174 -2.75 5.26 -12.23
CA LEU A 174 -3.94 5.59 -13.00
C LEU A 174 -3.55 6.51 -14.15
N THR A 175 -3.99 6.19 -15.36
CA THR A 175 -3.73 6.99 -16.55
C THR A 175 -5.03 7.36 -17.25
N LYS A 176 -5.16 8.65 -17.63
CA LYS A 176 -6.29 9.19 -18.40
C LYS A 176 -6.26 8.65 -19.81
N ASP A 177 -7.44 8.36 -20.34
CA ASP A 177 -7.65 7.79 -21.69
C ASP A 177 -6.94 6.45 -21.94
N TYR A 178 -6.59 5.74 -20.87
CA TYR A 178 -6.02 4.39 -20.94
C TYR A 178 -7.15 3.36 -21.09
N GLY A 179 -7.21 2.74 -22.27
CA GLY A 179 -8.33 1.89 -22.67
C GLY A 179 -8.38 0.47 -22.09
N TYR A 180 -7.46 0.13 -21.17
CA TYR A 180 -7.42 -1.16 -20.49
C TYR A 180 -7.64 -0.99 -18.99
N ASN A 181 -8.23 -2.01 -18.34
CA ASN A 181 -8.49 -1.98 -16.89
C ASN A 181 -9.21 -0.69 -16.44
N GLU A 182 -10.25 -0.29 -17.19
CA GLU A 182 -11.03 0.92 -16.94
C GLU A 182 -11.74 0.84 -15.58
N LEU A 183 -11.71 1.97 -14.83
CA LEU A 183 -12.35 2.14 -13.53
C LEU A 183 -13.79 2.64 -13.65
#